data_06bf02e1c4ce984a385d812f26b19043
#
_entry.id   06bf02e1c4ce984a385d812f26b19043
#
_cell.length_a   1.000
_cell.length_b   1.000
_cell.length_c   1.000
_cell.angle_alpha   90.00
_cell.angle_beta   90.00
_cell.angle_gamma   90.00
#
_symmetry.space_group_name_H-M   'P 1'
#
loop_
_entity.id
_entity.type
_entity.pdbx_description
1 polymer ?
#
loop_
_entity_poly.entity_id
_entity_poly.type
_entity_poly.pdbx_seq_one_letter_code
_entity_poly.pdbx_strand_id
1 'polypeptide(L)'
;ITSYIGEDRAQELIDYADSVYVSFGAPDTVHGRNDPRVAEIAYEASRYNIHLVRCPVRHMGTEYSAVVLGNMYDALCQYSGFTFLGGATADKILVENGKVQGITYIKGGQEYRAYAPYVVAAPGRGGAQWLQNEGNRLDIGMSNNEVDIGVRVEVPNSIMDHLTKPLYEAKLVYYADTFENKVRTFCMNPGGLVSEEHYEGGIAVVNGHSYNDASLRTENTNFAMLVSTHFTKPFGEPIRYGNYIAQLGNMLTGGGVMVQRLGDLLLGRRTDESRLAKSTTRPTLKTAVPGDLSFVLPHRHLTSIIAVSYTHLRAHET
;
A
#
# COMPACT_ATOMS: atom_id res chain seq x y z
N ILE A 1 11.08 -10.80 -4.58
CA ILE A 1 12.15 -11.55 -3.91
C ILE A 1 12.39 -12.91 -4.57
N THR A 2 11.34 -13.66 -4.93
CA THR A 2 11.42 -14.96 -5.60
C THR A 2 12.27 -14.94 -6.87
N SER A 3 12.20 -13.87 -7.67
CA SER A 3 13.02 -13.69 -8.87
C SER A 3 14.53 -13.60 -8.61
N TYR A 4 14.94 -13.32 -7.38
CA TYR A 4 16.36 -13.21 -7.01
C TYR A 4 16.89 -14.44 -6.29
N ILE A 5 16.06 -15.12 -5.48
CA ILE A 5 16.53 -16.19 -4.61
C ILE A 5 15.82 -17.54 -4.83
N GLY A 6 14.88 -17.61 -5.79
CA GLY A 6 14.04 -18.79 -6.03
C GLY A 6 12.83 -18.88 -5.09
N GLU A 7 11.87 -19.74 -5.45
CA GLU A 7 10.60 -19.89 -4.72
C GLU A 7 10.80 -20.54 -3.35
N ASP A 8 11.53 -21.66 -3.28
CA ASP A 8 11.73 -22.40 -2.04
C ASP A 8 12.41 -21.54 -0.98
N ARG A 9 13.49 -20.85 -1.35
CA ARG A 9 14.21 -19.96 -0.43
C ARG A 9 13.38 -18.77 0.00
N ALA A 10 12.56 -18.23 -0.90
CA ALA A 10 11.63 -17.15 -0.57
C ALA A 10 10.58 -17.63 0.44
N GLN A 11 10.04 -18.86 0.26
CA GLN A 11 9.07 -19.43 1.17
C GLN A 11 9.68 -19.70 2.56
N GLU A 12 10.88 -20.26 2.63
CA GLU A 12 11.61 -20.42 3.90
C GLU A 12 11.75 -19.10 4.67
N LEU A 13 12.10 -18.00 3.98
CA LEU A 13 12.24 -16.70 4.61
C LEU A 13 10.89 -16.12 5.05
N ILE A 14 9.81 -16.34 4.29
CA ILE A 14 8.46 -15.93 4.67
C ILE A 14 8.03 -16.67 5.93
N ASP A 15 8.20 -18.01 5.96
CA ASP A 15 7.82 -18.83 7.11
C ASP A 15 8.65 -18.44 8.36
N TYR A 16 9.94 -18.17 8.18
CA TYR A 16 10.78 -17.68 9.27
C TYR A 16 10.31 -16.32 9.81
N ALA A 17 10.09 -15.35 8.91
CA ALA A 17 9.60 -14.03 9.32
C ALA A 17 8.24 -14.12 10.03
N ASP A 18 7.31 -14.92 9.50
CA ASP A 18 5.99 -15.16 10.09
C ASP A 18 6.12 -15.76 11.51
N SER A 19 7.02 -16.74 11.69
CA SER A 19 7.28 -17.35 12.99
C SER A 19 7.83 -16.34 14.02
N VAL A 20 8.67 -15.40 13.59
CA VAL A 20 9.16 -14.31 14.43
C VAL A 20 8.01 -13.43 14.88
N TYR A 21 7.13 -12.98 13.97
CA TYR A 21 5.95 -12.19 14.33
C TYR A 21 5.04 -12.92 15.34
N VAL A 22 4.80 -14.21 15.14
CA VAL A 22 4.01 -15.03 16.07
C VAL A 22 4.68 -15.11 17.45
N SER A 23 5.99 -15.29 17.53
CA SER A 23 6.72 -15.35 18.79
C SER A 23 6.65 -14.05 19.60
N PHE A 24 6.36 -12.91 18.93
CA PHE A 24 6.15 -11.60 19.58
C PHE A 24 4.68 -11.22 19.74
N GLY A 25 3.74 -12.15 19.54
CA GLY A 25 2.32 -11.99 19.87
C GLY A 25 1.40 -11.68 18.67
N ALA A 26 1.85 -11.92 17.43
CA ALA A 26 0.94 -11.88 16.31
C ALA A 26 -0.11 -13.00 16.39
N PRO A 27 -1.37 -12.78 15.93
CA PRO A 27 -2.43 -13.79 15.95
C PRO A 27 -2.06 -15.06 15.17
N ASP A 28 -2.52 -16.24 15.63
CA ASP A 28 -2.24 -17.51 14.96
C ASP A 28 -2.98 -17.72 13.64
N THR A 29 -4.06 -16.98 13.41
CA THR A 29 -4.93 -17.14 12.25
C THR A 29 -4.24 -16.68 10.96
N VAL A 30 -4.18 -17.59 9.97
CA VAL A 30 -3.73 -17.28 8.59
C VAL A 30 -4.90 -17.51 7.64
N HIS A 31 -5.34 -16.43 7.00
CA HIS A 31 -6.41 -16.45 6.02
C HIS A 31 -5.91 -16.95 4.66
N GLY A 32 -6.75 -17.64 3.90
CA GLY A 32 -6.44 -18.07 2.52
C GLY A 32 -5.50 -19.27 2.38
N ARG A 33 -5.01 -19.86 3.47
CA ARG A 33 -4.03 -20.97 3.41
C ARG A 33 -4.69 -22.30 3.01
N ASN A 34 -5.78 -22.68 3.67
CA ASN A 34 -6.40 -24.01 3.53
C ASN A 34 -7.92 -23.96 3.29
N ASP A 35 -8.45 -22.84 2.82
CA ASP A 35 -9.88 -22.70 2.52
C ASP A 35 -10.15 -23.21 1.10
N PRO A 36 -11.00 -24.23 0.89
CA PRO A 36 -11.30 -24.77 -0.43
C PRO A 36 -11.94 -23.75 -1.38
N ARG A 37 -12.65 -22.76 -0.84
CA ARG A 37 -13.26 -21.68 -1.62
C ARG A 37 -12.23 -20.82 -2.37
N VAL A 38 -10.97 -20.82 -1.94
CA VAL A 38 -9.90 -20.08 -2.65
C VAL A 38 -9.71 -20.58 -4.08
N ALA A 39 -9.83 -21.91 -4.29
CA ALA A 39 -9.74 -22.49 -5.62
C ALA A 39 -10.96 -22.11 -6.50
N GLU A 40 -12.16 -22.09 -5.91
CA GLU A 40 -13.40 -21.67 -6.58
C GLU A 40 -13.32 -20.20 -7.00
N ILE A 41 -12.88 -19.32 -6.09
CA ILE A 41 -12.69 -17.88 -6.38
C ILE A 41 -11.67 -17.69 -7.51
N ALA A 42 -10.54 -18.42 -7.48
CA ALA A 42 -9.53 -18.34 -8.54
C ALA A 42 -10.09 -18.77 -9.90
N TYR A 43 -10.90 -19.84 -9.92
CA TYR A 43 -11.56 -20.32 -11.13
C TYR A 43 -12.58 -19.30 -11.66
N GLU A 44 -13.46 -18.80 -10.81
CA GLU A 44 -14.45 -17.78 -11.20
C GLU A 44 -13.77 -16.49 -11.71
N ALA A 45 -12.75 -15.99 -11.02
CA ALA A 45 -11.99 -14.83 -11.47
C ALA A 45 -11.38 -15.04 -12.87
N SER A 46 -10.84 -16.24 -13.14
CA SER A 46 -10.21 -16.55 -14.42
C SER A 46 -11.18 -16.48 -15.61
N ARG A 47 -12.48 -16.72 -15.40
CA ARG A 47 -13.52 -16.61 -16.44
C ARG A 47 -13.70 -15.17 -16.96
N TYR A 48 -13.25 -14.20 -16.20
CA TYR A 48 -13.29 -12.77 -16.52
C TYR A 48 -11.90 -12.17 -16.79
N ASN A 49 -10.92 -13.01 -17.11
CA ASN A 49 -9.52 -12.61 -17.30
C ASN A 49 -8.90 -11.92 -16.07
N ILE A 50 -9.45 -12.21 -14.89
CA ILE A 50 -8.91 -11.72 -13.62
C ILE A 50 -8.06 -12.83 -12.99
N HIS A 51 -6.84 -12.51 -12.60
CA HIS A 51 -5.95 -13.43 -11.92
C HIS A 51 -5.95 -13.22 -10.42
N LEU A 52 -6.32 -14.25 -9.64
CA LEU A 52 -6.17 -14.24 -8.19
C LEU A 52 -4.75 -14.65 -7.81
N VAL A 53 -4.00 -13.72 -7.23
CA VAL A 53 -2.69 -14.03 -6.62
C VAL A 53 -2.93 -14.68 -5.26
N ARG A 54 -2.58 -15.97 -5.14
CA ARG A 54 -2.68 -16.67 -3.87
C ARG A 54 -1.64 -16.12 -2.90
N CYS A 55 -2.09 -15.44 -1.87
CA CYS A 55 -1.25 -14.79 -0.88
C CYS A 55 -1.89 -15.00 0.51
N PRO A 56 -1.54 -16.07 1.22
CA PRO A 56 -2.01 -16.26 2.59
C PRO A 56 -1.62 -15.08 3.47
N VAL A 57 -2.54 -14.58 4.28
CA VAL A 57 -2.36 -13.36 5.07
C VAL A 57 -2.58 -13.65 6.55
N ARG A 58 -1.60 -13.29 7.39
CA ARG A 58 -1.78 -13.11 8.82
C ARG A 58 -2.13 -11.65 9.09
N HIS A 59 -3.38 -11.41 9.46
CA HIS A 59 -3.84 -10.06 9.75
C HIS A 59 -3.66 -9.75 11.23
N MET A 60 -2.88 -8.73 11.54
CA MET A 60 -2.66 -8.30 12.93
C MET A 60 -3.65 -7.24 13.41
N GLY A 61 -4.26 -6.48 12.48
CA GLY A 61 -4.98 -5.27 12.83
C GLY A 61 -4.04 -4.10 13.16
N THR A 62 -4.56 -2.91 13.12
CA THR A 62 -3.76 -1.70 13.43
C THR A 62 -3.33 -1.68 14.90
N GLU A 63 -4.19 -2.12 15.80
CA GLU A 63 -3.96 -2.15 17.25
C GLU A 63 -2.87 -3.14 17.67
N TYR A 64 -2.82 -4.34 17.08
CA TYR A 64 -1.82 -5.35 17.44
C TYR A 64 -0.44 -5.06 16.86
N SER A 65 -0.35 -4.31 15.76
CA SER A 65 0.94 -3.97 15.16
C SER A 65 1.84 -3.20 16.15
N ALA A 66 1.28 -2.26 16.91
CA ALA A 66 2.03 -1.53 17.93
C ALA A 66 2.51 -2.43 19.06
N VAL A 67 1.69 -3.40 19.49
CA VAL A 67 2.04 -4.34 20.57
C VAL A 67 3.18 -5.27 20.12
N VAL A 68 3.06 -5.88 18.95
CA VAL A 68 4.08 -6.82 18.41
C VAL A 68 5.41 -6.12 18.20
N LEU A 69 5.40 -4.92 17.59
CA LEU A 69 6.63 -4.14 17.38
C LEU A 69 7.22 -3.65 18.71
N GLY A 70 6.39 -3.29 19.70
CA GLY A 70 6.83 -2.97 21.05
C GLY A 70 7.55 -4.14 21.70
N ASN A 71 6.97 -5.35 21.67
CA ASN A 71 7.58 -6.56 22.21
C ASN A 71 8.91 -6.89 21.53
N MET A 72 9.01 -6.71 20.20
CA MET A 72 10.28 -6.88 19.46
C MET A 72 11.34 -5.87 19.94
N TYR A 73 10.96 -4.61 20.10
CA TYR A 73 11.84 -3.57 20.59
C TYR A 73 12.33 -3.85 22.00
N ASP A 74 11.46 -4.22 22.91
CA ASP A 74 11.80 -4.54 24.29
C ASP A 74 12.75 -5.75 24.37
N ALA A 75 12.53 -6.78 23.54
CA ALA A 75 13.43 -7.91 23.45
C ALA A 75 14.83 -7.50 22.94
N LEU A 76 14.90 -6.64 21.92
CA LEU A 76 16.18 -6.12 21.41
C LEU A 76 16.93 -5.31 22.48
N CYS A 77 16.23 -4.52 23.29
CA CYS A 77 16.83 -3.72 24.35
C CYS A 77 17.49 -4.56 25.47
N GLN A 78 17.14 -5.85 25.57
CA GLN A 78 17.77 -6.76 26.53
C GLN A 78 19.16 -7.24 26.09
N TYR A 79 19.53 -7.08 24.84
CA TYR A 79 20.87 -7.44 24.36
C TYR A 79 21.88 -6.32 24.67
N SER A 80 22.94 -6.64 25.39
CA SER A 80 23.97 -5.68 25.78
C SER A 80 24.71 -5.01 24.63
N GLY A 81 24.69 -5.64 23.45
CA GLY A 81 25.28 -5.10 22.22
C GLY A 81 24.31 -4.27 21.36
N PHE A 82 23.05 -4.12 21.77
CA PHE A 82 22.06 -3.34 21.02
C PHE A 82 22.02 -1.89 21.51
N THR A 83 22.05 -0.95 20.57
CA THR A 83 21.88 0.48 20.88
C THR A 83 20.83 1.07 19.95
N PHE A 84 19.76 1.63 20.51
CA PHE A 84 18.75 2.37 19.78
C PHE A 84 19.03 3.89 19.87
N LEU A 85 19.17 4.53 18.71
CA LEU A 85 19.43 5.98 18.61
C LEU A 85 18.17 6.71 18.13
N GLY A 86 17.20 6.87 19.02
CA GLY A 86 16.01 7.68 18.75
C GLY A 86 16.32 9.16 18.56
N GLY A 87 15.59 9.85 17.67
CA GLY A 87 15.81 11.26 17.34
C GLY A 87 17.11 11.52 16.58
N ALA A 88 17.69 10.48 15.96
CA ALA A 88 18.85 10.57 15.10
C ALA A 88 18.45 10.36 13.63
N THR A 89 19.00 11.16 12.73
CA THR A 89 18.79 11.07 11.28
C THR A 89 20.08 10.65 10.61
N ALA A 90 20.06 9.53 9.87
CA ALA A 90 21.21 9.11 9.08
C ALA A 90 21.52 10.16 8.00
N ASP A 91 22.80 10.52 7.86
CA ASP A 91 23.25 11.50 6.87
C ASP A 91 23.99 10.82 5.72
N LYS A 92 25.13 10.16 5.97
CA LYS A 92 25.93 9.52 4.91
C LYS A 92 26.42 8.14 5.33
N ILE A 93 26.56 7.25 4.35
CA ILE A 93 27.28 5.99 4.51
C ILE A 93 28.78 6.26 4.35
N LEU A 94 29.56 5.89 5.33
CA LEU A 94 31.04 6.04 5.30
C LEU A 94 31.64 4.89 4.50
N VAL A 95 32.41 5.23 3.45
CA VAL A 95 33.14 4.27 2.62
C VAL A 95 34.58 4.73 2.46
N GLU A 96 35.52 3.83 2.74
CA GLU A 96 36.95 4.04 2.53
C GLU A 96 37.54 2.84 1.77
N ASN A 97 38.29 3.12 0.72
CA ASN A 97 38.91 2.08 -0.13
C ASN A 97 37.92 1.02 -0.63
N GLY A 98 36.68 1.44 -1.00
CA GLY A 98 35.63 0.58 -1.49
C GLY A 98 34.95 -0.30 -0.41
N LYS A 99 35.23 -0.06 0.88
CA LYS A 99 34.64 -0.81 2.00
C LYS A 99 33.83 0.11 2.89
N VAL A 100 32.64 -0.37 3.30
CA VAL A 100 31.82 0.32 4.29
C VAL A 100 32.55 0.37 5.62
N GLN A 101 32.51 1.54 6.26
CA GLN A 101 33.11 1.80 7.59
C GLN A 101 32.04 2.14 8.64
N GLY A 102 30.85 2.54 8.23
CA GLY A 102 29.77 2.96 9.11
C GLY A 102 28.88 4.02 8.51
N ILE A 103 28.36 4.90 9.35
CA ILE A 103 27.49 6.02 8.94
C ILE A 103 27.87 7.31 9.69
N THR A 104 27.52 8.46 9.10
CA THR A 104 27.31 9.70 9.85
C THR A 104 25.80 9.86 10.14
N TYR A 105 25.48 10.48 11.25
CA TYR A 105 24.11 10.81 11.63
C TYR A 105 24.05 12.14 12.39
N ILE A 106 22.89 12.80 12.31
CA ILE A 106 22.63 14.06 12.98
C ILE A 106 21.70 13.80 14.16
N LYS A 107 22.08 14.28 15.34
CA LYS A 107 21.25 14.25 16.55
C LYS A 107 21.40 15.56 17.30
N GLY A 108 20.26 16.21 17.63
CA GLY A 108 20.30 17.52 18.30
C GLY A 108 21.03 18.61 17.51
N GLY A 109 21.07 18.54 16.18
CA GLY A 109 21.78 19.48 15.32
C GLY A 109 23.29 19.29 15.20
N GLN A 110 23.84 18.25 15.83
CA GLN A 110 25.28 17.90 15.76
C GLN A 110 25.49 16.62 14.95
N GLU A 111 26.60 16.57 14.21
CA GLU A 111 27.00 15.39 13.45
C GLU A 111 27.83 14.43 14.35
N TYR A 112 27.50 13.16 14.23
CA TYR A 112 28.17 12.05 14.89
C TYR A 112 28.54 10.97 13.89
N ARG A 113 29.42 10.04 14.31
CA ARG A 113 29.79 8.86 13.51
C ARG A 113 29.56 7.59 14.30
N ALA A 114 29.00 6.58 13.60
CA ALA A 114 28.93 5.22 14.09
C ALA A 114 29.69 4.30 13.14
N TYR A 115 30.63 3.56 13.67
CA TYR A 115 31.49 2.68 12.89
C TYR A 115 30.97 1.25 12.94
N ALA A 116 30.81 0.64 11.79
CA ALA A 116 30.39 -0.76 11.63
C ALA A 116 30.87 -1.31 10.28
N PRO A 117 31.25 -2.59 10.19
CA PRO A 117 31.64 -3.20 8.92
C PRO A 117 30.48 -3.48 7.98
N TYR A 118 29.24 -3.45 8.49
CA TYR A 118 28.02 -3.65 7.73
C TYR A 118 27.00 -2.55 8.06
N VAL A 119 26.31 -2.06 7.03
CA VAL A 119 25.21 -1.09 7.15
C VAL A 119 24.00 -1.63 6.40
N VAL A 120 22.88 -1.78 7.10
CA VAL A 120 21.59 -2.13 6.49
C VAL A 120 20.78 -0.86 6.36
N ALA A 121 20.55 -0.40 5.13
CA ALA A 121 19.75 0.78 4.85
C ALA A 121 18.28 0.35 4.62
N ALA A 122 17.41 0.68 5.58
CA ALA A 122 15.98 0.41 5.52
C ALA A 122 15.16 1.67 5.86
N PRO A 123 15.33 2.78 5.09
CA PRO A 123 14.82 4.10 5.46
C PRO A 123 13.30 4.25 5.27
N GLY A 124 12.62 3.26 4.71
CA GLY A 124 11.21 3.35 4.39
C GLY A 124 10.89 4.41 3.31
N ARG A 125 9.62 4.78 3.18
CA ARG A 125 9.15 5.74 2.17
C ARG A 125 9.70 7.15 2.40
N GLY A 126 9.72 7.61 3.64
CA GLY A 126 10.24 8.94 3.99
C GLY A 126 11.73 9.12 3.67
N GLY A 127 12.53 8.05 3.67
CA GLY A 127 13.95 8.10 3.33
C GLY A 127 14.30 7.73 1.89
N ALA A 128 13.31 7.58 0.99
CA ALA A 128 13.57 7.18 -0.40
C ALA A 128 14.49 8.14 -1.15
N GLN A 129 14.30 9.45 -0.95
CA GLN A 129 15.17 10.47 -1.55
C GLN A 129 16.60 10.41 -1.00
N TRP A 130 16.76 10.19 0.31
CA TRP A 130 18.06 9.99 0.93
C TRP A 130 18.77 8.77 0.33
N LEU A 131 18.07 7.64 0.20
CA LEU A 131 18.63 6.41 -0.38
C LEU A 131 19.07 6.62 -1.84
N GLN A 132 18.27 7.35 -2.62
CA GLN A 132 18.62 7.70 -4.01
C GLN A 132 19.88 8.59 -4.06
N ASN A 133 19.98 9.59 -3.20
CA ASN A 133 21.12 10.48 -3.12
C ASN A 133 22.40 9.71 -2.73
N GLU A 134 22.31 8.82 -1.74
CA GLU A 134 23.44 7.99 -1.33
C GLU A 134 23.85 6.99 -2.41
N GLY A 135 22.89 6.36 -3.11
CA GLY A 135 23.19 5.52 -4.24
C GLY A 135 23.95 6.25 -5.35
N ASN A 136 23.51 7.45 -5.72
CA ASN A 136 24.18 8.30 -6.70
C ASN A 136 25.58 8.71 -6.23
N ARG A 137 25.74 9.09 -4.95
CA ARG A 137 27.02 9.49 -4.37
C ARG A 137 28.04 8.36 -4.35
N LEU A 138 27.57 7.13 -4.15
CA LEU A 138 28.39 5.92 -4.08
C LEU A 138 28.55 5.19 -5.41
N ASP A 139 28.03 5.77 -6.50
CA ASP A 139 28.02 5.17 -7.85
C ASP A 139 27.37 3.77 -7.89
N ILE A 140 26.33 3.59 -7.10
CA ILE A 140 25.54 2.36 -7.10
C ILE A 140 24.47 2.45 -8.21
N GLY A 141 24.52 1.53 -9.16
CA GLY A 141 23.53 1.45 -10.22
C GLY A 141 22.12 1.24 -9.66
N MET A 142 21.22 2.17 -9.98
CA MET A 142 19.83 2.11 -9.56
C MET A 142 18.90 2.13 -10.75
N SER A 143 17.73 1.49 -10.62
CA SER A 143 16.64 1.54 -11.59
C SER A 143 15.35 2.00 -10.93
N ASN A 144 14.54 2.73 -11.68
CA ASN A 144 13.22 3.10 -11.21
C ASN A 144 12.26 1.92 -11.31
N ASN A 145 11.48 1.72 -10.28
CA ASN A 145 10.34 0.81 -10.30
C ASN A 145 9.11 1.49 -10.89
N GLU A 146 8.07 0.68 -11.15
CA GLU A 146 6.74 1.19 -11.47
C GLU A 146 6.21 2.07 -10.32
N VAL A 147 5.40 3.06 -10.67
CA VAL A 147 4.57 3.79 -9.70
C VAL A 147 3.12 3.36 -9.88
N ASP A 148 2.46 3.10 -8.76
CA ASP A 148 1.05 2.78 -8.72
C ASP A 148 0.22 4.03 -8.44
N ILE A 149 -0.71 4.34 -9.33
CA ILE A 149 -1.67 5.44 -9.18
C ILE A 149 -3.07 4.85 -9.23
N GLY A 150 -3.94 5.28 -8.34
CA GLY A 150 -5.29 4.72 -8.30
C GLY A 150 -6.20 5.41 -7.32
N VAL A 151 -7.22 4.68 -6.91
CA VAL A 151 -8.26 5.13 -5.99
C VAL A 151 -8.43 4.15 -4.84
N ARG A 152 -9.00 4.60 -3.74
CA ARG A 152 -9.51 3.74 -2.71
C ARG A 152 -11.02 3.60 -2.85
N VAL A 153 -11.48 2.38 -2.95
CA VAL A 153 -12.90 2.02 -3.13
C VAL A 153 -13.48 1.63 -1.79
N GLU A 154 -14.69 2.09 -1.49
CA GLU A 154 -15.51 1.62 -0.36
C GLU A 154 -16.82 1.03 -0.89
N VAL A 155 -17.16 -0.13 -0.37
CA VAL A 155 -18.43 -0.82 -0.64
C VAL A 155 -18.97 -1.46 0.63
N PRO A 156 -20.29 -1.75 0.74
CA PRO A 156 -20.83 -2.51 1.86
C PRO A 156 -20.12 -3.87 2.00
N ASN A 157 -19.90 -4.33 3.24
CA ASN A 157 -19.25 -5.62 3.50
C ASN A 157 -19.91 -6.77 2.76
N SER A 158 -21.23 -6.78 2.66
CA SER A 158 -22.01 -7.83 2.00
C SER A 158 -21.63 -8.06 0.54
N ILE A 159 -21.14 -7.03 -0.16
CA ILE A 159 -20.67 -7.15 -1.55
C ILE A 159 -19.36 -7.94 -1.62
N MET A 160 -18.48 -7.79 -0.64
CA MET A 160 -17.15 -8.39 -0.65
C MET A 160 -17.02 -9.64 0.23
N ASP A 161 -18.04 -10.01 0.98
CA ASP A 161 -18.01 -11.12 1.94
C ASP A 161 -17.57 -12.45 1.31
N HIS A 162 -17.97 -12.71 0.08
CA HIS A 162 -17.61 -13.93 -0.65
C HIS A 162 -16.09 -14.04 -0.91
N LEU A 163 -15.37 -12.90 -0.98
CA LEU A 163 -13.91 -12.84 -1.10
C LEU A 163 -13.23 -12.71 0.26
N THR A 164 -13.75 -11.84 1.12
CA THR A 164 -13.05 -11.47 2.37
C THR A 164 -13.15 -12.52 3.46
N LYS A 165 -14.24 -13.31 3.50
CA LYS A 165 -14.37 -14.42 4.48
C LYS A 165 -13.33 -15.51 4.27
N PRO A 166 -13.07 -16.02 3.04
CA PRO A 166 -12.03 -17.04 2.82
C PRO A 166 -10.61 -16.46 2.77
N LEU A 167 -10.41 -15.27 2.18
CA LEU A 167 -9.09 -14.72 1.85
C LEU A 167 -8.62 -13.62 2.79
N TYR A 168 -9.53 -12.92 3.49
CA TYR A 168 -9.34 -11.63 4.12
C TYR A 168 -9.01 -10.53 3.10
N GLU A 169 -7.88 -10.65 2.40
CA GLU A 169 -7.46 -9.77 1.30
C GLU A 169 -7.41 -10.56 -0.02
N ALA A 170 -8.28 -10.19 -0.96
CA ALA A 170 -8.23 -10.73 -2.31
C ALA A 170 -7.31 -9.87 -3.18
N LYS A 171 -6.15 -10.41 -3.56
CA LYS A 171 -5.22 -9.77 -4.48
C LYS A 171 -5.57 -10.17 -5.92
N LEU A 172 -6.37 -9.36 -6.58
CA LEU A 172 -6.84 -9.56 -7.94
C LEU A 172 -6.03 -8.71 -8.91
N VAL A 173 -5.64 -9.29 -10.02
CA VAL A 173 -4.89 -8.62 -11.10
C VAL A 173 -5.66 -8.74 -12.40
N TYR A 174 -5.82 -7.63 -13.10
CA TYR A 174 -6.45 -7.52 -14.40
C TYR A 174 -5.58 -6.66 -15.34
N TYR A 175 -5.53 -7.01 -16.61
CA TYR A 175 -4.90 -6.19 -17.63
C TYR A 175 -5.98 -5.51 -18.46
N ALA A 176 -6.04 -4.18 -18.42
CA ALA A 176 -7.08 -3.40 -19.08
C ALA A 176 -6.95 -3.45 -20.61
N ASP A 177 -8.01 -3.84 -21.32
CA ASP A 177 -7.98 -4.07 -22.76
C ASP A 177 -7.50 -2.87 -23.58
N THR A 178 -7.86 -1.64 -23.14
CA THR A 178 -7.57 -0.41 -23.91
C THR A 178 -6.08 -0.03 -23.91
N PHE A 179 -5.40 -0.17 -22.76
CA PHE A 179 -4.02 0.31 -22.58
C PHE A 179 -3.08 -0.78 -22.10
N GLU A 180 -3.57 -1.99 -21.93
CA GLU A 180 -2.83 -3.14 -21.38
C GLU A 180 -2.17 -2.84 -20.02
N ASN A 181 -2.69 -1.81 -19.32
CA ASN A 181 -2.20 -1.48 -18.00
C ASN A 181 -2.61 -2.57 -17.01
N LYS A 182 -1.66 -2.95 -16.17
CA LYS A 182 -1.92 -3.82 -15.02
C LYS A 182 -2.70 -3.04 -13.97
N VAL A 183 -3.88 -3.52 -13.66
CA VAL A 183 -4.72 -3.03 -12.56
C VAL A 183 -4.79 -4.10 -11.48
N ARG A 184 -4.63 -3.72 -10.23
CA ARG A 184 -4.68 -4.67 -9.12
C ARG A 184 -5.43 -4.12 -7.91
N THR A 185 -6.10 -5.00 -7.19
CA THR A 185 -6.55 -4.68 -5.83
C THR A 185 -5.37 -4.73 -4.86
N PHE A 186 -5.43 -3.93 -3.82
CA PHE A 186 -4.38 -3.85 -2.81
C PHE A 186 -4.95 -3.41 -1.46
N CYS A 187 -4.37 -3.92 -0.36
CA CYS A 187 -4.70 -3.51 0.99
C CYS A 187 -6.21 -3.50 1.25
N MET A 188 -6.84 -4.66 1.10
CA MET A 188 -8.27 -4.85 1.33
C MET A 188 -8.54 -4.95 2.83
N ASN A 189 -9.52 -4.20 3.32
CA ASN A 189 -9.84 -4.05 4.73
C ASN A 189 -11.33 -4.32 4.97
N PRO A 190 -11.74 -5.57 5.23
CA PRO A 190 -13.12 -5.88 5.58
C PRO A 190 -13.50 -5.28 6.94
N GLY A 191 -14.64 -4.58 6.99
CA GLY A 191 -15.06 -3.85 8.16
C GLY A 191 -14.14 -2.69 8.53
N GLY A 192 -13.33 -2.22 7.60
CA GLY A 192 -12.32 -1.20 7.83
C GLY A 192 -12.81 0.22 7.57
N LEU A 193 -11.93 1.18 7.78
CA LEU A 193 -12.17 2.60 7.50
C LEU A 193 -11.12 3.16 6.55
N VAL A 194 -11.48 4.20 5.83
CA VAL A 194 -10.55 5.02 5.03
C VAL A 194 -10.00 6.14 5.90
N SER A 195 -8.72 6.39 5.80
CA SER A 195 -8.00 7.47 6.50
C SER A 195 -7.20 8.31 5.53
N GLU A 196 -6.91 9.54 5.92
CA GLU A 196 -5.88 10.35 5.28
C GLU A 196 -4.49 9.94 5.79
N GLU A 197 -3.54 9.90 4.89
CA GLU A 197 -2.11 9.74 5.18
C GLU A 197 -1.38 10.96 4.62
N HIS A 198 -0.58 11.61 5.45
CA HIS A 198 0.16 12.82 5.08
C HIS A 198 1.63 12.51 4.82
N TYR A 199 2.13 12.96 3.67
CA TYR A 199 3.52 12.87 3.29
C TYR A 199 4.23 14.22 3.45
N GLU A 200 5.55 14.19 3.37
CA GLU A 200 6.35 15.40 3.35
C GLU A 200 5.87 16.38 2.25
N GLY A 201 5.90 17.68 2.55
CA GLY A 201 5.39 18.70 1.63
C GLY A 201 3.88 18.92 1.70
N GLY A 202 3.17 18.36 2.70
CA GLY A 202 1.75 18.57 2.92
C GLY A 202 0.85 17.81 1.94
N ILE A 203 1.35 16.75 1.33
CA ILE A 203 0.58 15.92 0.41
C ILE A 203 -0.31 14.98 1.19
N ALA A 204 -1.64 15.07 1.00
CA ALA A 204 -2.62 14.14 1.55
C ALA A 204 -2.98 13.07 0.51
N VAL A 205 -2.95 11.82 0.93
CA VAL A 205 -3.40 10.65 0.17
C VAL A 205 -4.33 9.79 1.02
N VAL A 206 -4.97 8.79 0.41
CA VAL A 206 -5.87 7.89 1.12
C VAL A 206 -5.19 6.57 1.45
N ASN A 207 -5.43 6.08 2.65
CA ASN A 207 -5.08 4.73 3.08
C ASN A 207 -6.30 4.06 3.72
N GLY A 208 -6.19 2.78 4.11
CA GLY A 208 -7.23 2.05 4.82
C GLY A 208 -6.67 1.30 5.99
N HIS A 209 -7.49 1.22 7.02
CA HIS A 209 -7.20 0.49 8.23
C HIS A 209 -8.32 -0.48 8.55
N SER A 210 -7.98 -1.59 9.19
CA SER A 210 -8.95 -2.52 9.76
C SER A 210 -8.46 -2.99 11.13
N TYR A 211 -9.41 -3.39 11.94
CA TYR A 211 -9.19 -3.78 13.33
C TYR A 211 -9.60 -5.24 13.52
N ASN A 212 -8.91 -5.96 14.38
CA ASN A 212 -9.36 -7.27 14.85
C ASN A 212 -10.53 -7.13 15.84
N ASP A 213 -10.54 -6.04 16.61
CA ASP A 213 -11.65 -5.72 17.52
C ASP A 213 -12.93 -5.45 16.73
N ALA A 214 -13.94 -6.32 16.94
CA ALA A 214 -15.24 -6.24 16.26
C ALA A 214 -15.99 -4.93 16.58
N SER A 215 -15.76 -4.30 17.73
CA SER A 215 -16.41 -3.05 18.13
C SER A 215 -15.94 -1.84 17.33
N LEU A 216 -14.77 -1.94 16.70
CA LEU A 216 -14.18 -0.88 15.88
C LEU A 216 -14.47 -1.06 14.38
N ARG A 217 -15.15 -2.15 14.01
CA ARG A 217 -15.46 -2.44 12.60
C ARG A 217 -16.59 -1.59 12.08
N THR A 218 -16.48 -1.21 10.81
CA THR A 218 -17.52 -0.50 10.06
C THR A 218 -18.37 -1.47 9.24
N GLU A 219 -19.41 -0.95 8.60
CA GLU A 219 -20.25 -1.71 7.66
C GLU A 219 -19.65 -1.81 6.25
N ASN A 220 -18.46 -1.21 6.03
CA ASN A 220 -17.81 -1.14 4.74
C ASN A 220 -16.54 -1.99 4.67
N THR A 221 -16.32 -2.59 3.52
CA THR A 221 -15.00 -3.06 3.07
C THR A 221 -14.38 -1.98 2.19
N ASN A 222 -13.11 -1.67 2.41
CA ASN A 222 -12.39 -0.78 1.52
C ASN A 222 -11.13 -1.46 0.95
N PHE A 223 -10.73 -1.07 -0.25
CA PHE A 223 -9.53 -1.56 -0.92
C PHE A 223 -9.00 -0.53 -1.91
N ALA A 224 -7.70 -0.53 -2.14
CA ALA A 224 -7.12 0.25 -3.22
C ALA A 224 -7.28 -0.48 -4.55
N MET A 225 -7.58 0.25 -5.61
CA MET A 225 -7.52 -0.18 -7.00
C MET A 225 -6.41 0.62 -7.67
N LEU A 226 -5.30 -0.03 -7.97
CA LEU A 226 -4.05 0.57 -8.40
C LEU A 226 -3.73 0.21 -9.85
N VAL A 227 -3.36 1.22 -10.64
CA VAL A 227 -2.88 1.07 -12.01
C VAL A 227 -1.37 1.25 -12.01
N SER A 228 -0.63 0.20 -12.35
CA SER A 228 0.83 0.24 -12.43
C SER A 228 1.28 1.00 -13.67
N THR A 229 2.20 1.93 -13.48
CA THR A 229 2.74 2.76 -14.56
C THR A 229 4.25 2.69 -14.58
N HIS A 230 4.77 2.27 -15.73
CA HIS A 230 6.20 2.25 -16.01
C HIS A 230 6.57 3.44 -16.90
N PHE A 231 7.67 4.10 -16.57
CA PHE A 231 8.18 5.22 -17.36
C PHE A 231 9.47 4.84 -18.07
N THR A 232 9.62 5.33 -19.30
CA THR A 232 10.82 5.17 -20.12
C THR A 232 11.60 6.47 -20.19
N LYS A 233 12.91 6.36 -20.50
CA LYS A 233 13.75 7.56 -20.73
C LYS A 233 13.09 8.50 -21.75
N PRO A 234 13.21 9.82 -21.57
CA PRO A 234 14.12 10.52 -20.65
C PRO A 234 13.56 10.72 -19.21
N PHE A 235 12.31 10.32 -18.92
CA PHE A 235 11.72 10.54 -17.62
C PHE A 235 12.17 9.48 -16.58
N GLY A 236 12.68 9.94 -15.45
CA GLY A 236 13.28 9.09 -14.42
C GLY A 236 12.78 9.37 -12.98
N GLU A 237 11.66 10.09 -12.81
CA GLU A 237 11.18 10.53 -11.50
C GLU A 237 9.73 10.05 -11.21
N PRO A 238 9.46 8.74 -11.16
CA PRO A 238 8.10 8.22 -11.02
C PRO A 238 7.42 8.66 -9.72
N ILE A 239 8.16 8.76 -8.61
CA ILE A 239 7.64 9.24 -7.32
C ILE A 239 7.16 10.69 -7.44
N ARG A 240 7.95 11.55 -8.10
CA ARG A 240 7.56 12.95 -8.32
C ARG A 240 6.29 13.08 -9.15
N TYR A 241 6.12 12.21 -10.16
CA TYR A 241 4.89 12.16 -10.93
C TYR A 241 3.69 11.78 -10.06
N GLY A 242 3.80 10.73 -9.23
CA GLY A 242 2.74 10.32 -8.30
C GLY A 242 2.37 11.44 -7.31
N ASN A 243 3.37 12.12 -6.75
CA ASN A 243 3.17 13.26 -5.86
C ASN A 243 2.44 14.41 -6.56
N TYR A 244 2.77 14.70 -7.82
CA TYR A 244 2.09 15.73 -8.60
C TYR A 244 0.60 15.42 -8.79
N ILE A 245 0.24 14.16 -9.07
CA ILE A 245 -1.17 13.74 -9.18
C ILE A 245 -1.89 13.91 -7.84
N ALA A 246 -1.26 13.52 -6.72
CA ALA A 246 -1.84 13.71 -5.40
C ALA A 246 -2.05 15.19 -5.06
N GLN A 247 -1.05 16.04 -5.33
CA GLN A 247 -1.13 17.50 -5.14
C GLN A 247 -2.27 18.12 -5.95
N LEU A 248 -2.51 17.65 -7.17
CA LEU A 248 -3.63 18.13 -7.99
C LEU A 248 -4.98 17.85 -7.32
N GLY A 249 -5.14 16.65 -6.75
CA GLY A 249 -6.31 16.30 -5.94
C GLY A 249 -6.46 17.20 -4.70
N ASN A 250 -5.37 17.40 -3.96
CA ASN A 250 -5.37 18.25 -2.76
C ASN A 250 -5.71 19.71 -3.07
N MET A 251 -5.20 20.24 -4.18
CA MET A 251 -5.53 21.60 -4.64
C MET A 251 -7.03 21.78 -4.87
N LEU A 252 -7.69 20.78 -5.45
CA LEU A 252 -9.13 20.84 -5.75
C LEU A 252 -10.03 20.64 -4.52
N THR A 253 -9.45 20.13 -3.42
CA THR A 253 -10.18 19.83 -2.18
C THR A 253 -9.78 20.73 -1.01
N GLY A 254 -8.96 21.75 -1.25
CA GLY A 254 -8.50 22.67 -0.21
C GLY A 254 -7.49 22.04 0.75
N GLY A 255 -6.71 21.05 0.28
CA GLY A 255 -5.64 20.38 1.04
C GLY A 255 -5.98 18.96 1.50
N GLY A 256 -7.24 18.52 1.36
CA GLY A 256 -7.68 17.17 1.71
C GLY A 256 -7.75 16.21 0.52
N VAL A 257 -8.60 15.21 0.60
CA VAL A 257 -8.80 14.19 -0.42
C VAL A 257 -10.20 14.23 -1.03
N MET A 258 -10.32 13.71 -2.26
CA MET A 258 -11.56 13.74 -3.03
C MET A 258 -12.33 12.44 -2.91
N VAL A 259 -13.67 12.52 -2.84
CA VAL A 259 -14.57 11.38 -2.95
C VAL A 259 -15.53 11.56 -4.14
N GLN A 260 -15.76 10.50 -4.91
CA GLN A 260 -16.73 10.47 -6.00
C GLN A 260 -17.48 9.14 -5.99
N ARG A 261 -18.79 9.19 -6.23
CA ARG A 261 -19.61 7.99 -6.42
C ARG A 261 -19.29 7.37 -7.78
N LEU A 262 -19.13 6.04 -7.81
CA LEU A 262 -18.87 5.32 -9.07
C LEU A 262 -19.92 5.63 -10.15
N GLY A 263 -21.21 5.64 -9.81
CA GLY A 263 -22.27 5.94 -10.77
C GLY A 263 -22.18 7.36 -11.36
N ASP A 264 -21.69 8.34 -10.60
CA ASP A 264 -21.46 9.70 -11.13
C ASP A 264 -20.21 9.74 -12.03
N LEU A 265 -19.14 9.03 -11.64
CA LEU A 265 -17.93 8.88 -12.45
C LEU A 265 -18.23 8.25 -13.82
N LEU A 266 -19.01 7.18 -13.84
CA LEU A 266 -19.42 6.47 -15.07
C LEU A 266 -20.26 7.34 -16.01
N LEU A 267 -21.01 8.29 -15.46
CA LEU A 267 -21.84 9.23 -16.20
C LEU A 267 -21.10 10.56 -16.53
N GLY A 268 -19.78 10.63 -16.22
CA GLY A 268 -18.98 11.83 -16.45
C GLY A 268 -19.47 13.04 -15.66
N ARG A 269 -19.95 12.86 -14.43
CA ARG A 269 -20.49 13.93 -13.60
C ARG A 269 -19.77 14.02 -12.28
N ARG A 270 -19.63 15.26 -11.80
CA ARG A 270 -19.19 15.54 -10.44
C ARG A 270 -20.18 14.98 -9.41
N THR A 271 -19.68 14.38 -8.34
CA THR A 271 -20.46 14.15 -7.13
C THR A 271 -20.52 15.45 -6.30
N ASP A 272 -21.69 15.75 -5.77
CA ASP A 272 -21.95 16.80 -4.80
C ASP A 272 -22.52 16.22 -3.50
N GLU A 273 -22.69 17.06 -2.47
CA GLU A 273 -23.21 16.64 -1.16
C GLU A 273 -24.58 15.97 -1.26
N SER A 274 -25.47 16.49 -2.12
CA SER A 274 -26.81 15.95 -2.26
C SER A 274 -26.83 14.56 -2.89
N ARG A 275 -25.91 14.31 -3.82
CA ARG A 275 -25.71 13.01 -4.47
C ARG A 275 -25.06 12.03 -3.51
N LEU A 276 -24.05 12.48 -2.75
CA LEU A 276 -23.36 11.67 -1.76
C LEU A 276 -24.33 11.23 -0.65
N ALA A 277 -25.22 12.11 -0.21
CA ALA A 277 -26.23 11.81 0.79
C ALA A 277 -27.25 10.73 0.34
N LYS A 278 -27.43 10.53 -0.98
CA LYS A 278 -28.30 9.50 -1.56
C LYS A 278 -27.56 8.17 -1.78
N SER A 279 -26.25 8.09 -1.48
CA SER A 279 -25.48 6.86 -1.68
C SER A 279 -25.89 5.80 -0.66
N THR A 280 -25.96 4.54 -1.08
CA THR A 280 -26.14 3.40 -0.18
C THR A 280 -24.87 3.13 0.63
N THR A 281 -23.70 3.40 0.04
CA THR A 281 -22.41 3.34 0.75
C THR A 281 -22.13 4.71 1.39
N ARG A 282 -21.93 4.73 2.69
CA ARG A 282 -21.55 5.95 3.43
C ARG A 282 -20.03 5.98 3.59
N PRO A 283 -19.32 6.98 3.03
CA PRO A 283 -17.88 7.09 3.22
C PRO A 283 -17.51 7.14 4.70
N THR A 284 -16.52 6.35 5.09
CA THR A 284 -16.01 6.33 6.47
C THR A 284 -15.13 7.55 6.75
N LEU A 285 -14.41 8.05 5.75
CA LEU A 285 -13.65 9.30 5.85
C LEU A 285 -14.59 10.51 5.67
N LYS A 286 -14.96 11.14 6.78
CA LYS A 286 -15.93 12.25 6.81
C LYS A 286 -15.39 13.57 6.27
N THR A 287 -14.07 13.72 6.23
CA THR A 287 -13.36 14.91 5.72
C THR A 287 -13.20 14.91 4.21
N ALA A 288 -13.48 13.79 3.53
CA ALA A 288 -13.35 13.68 2.08
C ALA A 288 -14.34 14.60 1.36
N VAL A 289 -13.84 15.38 0.40
CA VAL A 289 -14.61 16.40 -0.32
C VAL A 289 -15.23 15.81 -1.58
N PRO A 290 -16.56 15.92 -1.79
CA PRO A 290 -17.20 15.48 -3.03
C PRO A 290 -16.66 16.22 -4.26
N GLY A 291 -16.30 15.47 -5.29
CA GLY A 291 -15.66 16.05 -6.47
C GLY A 291 -15.79 15.23 -7.75
N ASP A 292 -14.84 15.45 -8.65
CA ASP A 292 -14.74 14.77 -9.94
C ASP A 292 -13.29 14.30 -10.16
N LEU A 293 -13.05 13.02 -10.10
CA LEU A 293 -11.74 12.39 -10.26
C LEU A 293 -11.18 12.55 -11.70
N SER A 294 -12.02 12.87 -12.68
CA SER A 294 -11.56 13.11 -14.05
C SER A 294 -10.68 14.35 -14.17
N PHE A 295 -10.74 15.29 -13.22
CA PHE A 295 -9.81 16.43 -13.13
C PHE A 295 -8.47 16.10 -12.48
N VAL A 296 -8.34 14.93 -11.87
CA VAL A 296 -7.16 14.52 -11.09
C VAL A 296 -6.40 13.39 -11.77
N LEU A 297 -7.12 12.31 -12.09
CA LEU A 297 -6.50 11.12 -12.64
C LEU A 297 -6.21 11.28 -14.14
N PRO A 298 -5.00 10.91 -14.61
CA PRO A 298 -4.73 10.86 -16.03
C PRO A 298 -5.69 9.92 -16.74
N HIS A 299 -6.08 10.27 -17.97
CA HIS A 299 -7.07 9.54 -18.77
C HIS A 299 -6.81 8.02 -18.81
N ARG A 300 -5.56 7.60 -18.97
CA ARG A 300 -5.17 6.20 -19.01
C ARG A 300 -5.50 5.47 -17.70
N HIS A 301 -5.24 6.09 -16.55
CA HIS A 301 -5.54 5.51 -15.23
C HIS A 301 -7.04 5.42 -15.00
N LEU A 302 -7.75 6.50 -15.28
CA LEU A 302 -9.20 6.56 -15.12
C LEU A 302 -9.90 5.51 -15.98
N THR A 303 -9.53 5.40 -17.27
CA THR A 303 -10.09 4.39 -18.17
C THR A 303 -9.83 2.97 -17.70
N SER A 304 -8.61 2.68 -17.23
CA SER A 304 -8.26 1.35 -16.70
C SER A 304 -9.05 1.00 -15.43
N ILE A 305 -9.25 1.95 -14.52
CA ILE A 305 -10.07 1.77 -13.30
C ILE A 305 -11.53 1.51 -13.67
N ILE A 306 -12.07 2.29 -14.59
CA ILE A 306 -13.47 2.13 -15.06
C ILE A 306 -13.66 0.77 -15.72
N ALA A 307 -12.73 0.32 -16.57
CA ALA A 307 -12.80 -0.98 -17.23
C ALA A 307 -12.93 -2.15 -16.23
N VAL A 308 -12.11 -2.15 -15.17
CA VAL A 308 -12.19 -3.17 -14.11
C VAL A 308 -13.50 -3.09 -13.35
N SER A 309 -13.98 -1.88 -13.05
CA SER A 309 -15.25 -1.69 -12.36
C SER A 309 -16.43 -2.27 -13.16
N TYR A 310 -16.43 -2.15 -14.48
CA TYR A 310 -17.46 -2.76 -15.35
C TYR A 310 -17.35 -4.29 -15.41
N THR A 311 -16.15 -4.83 -15.46
CA THR A 311 -15.93 -6.29 -15.47
C THR A 311 -16.46 -6.91 -14.18
N HIS A 312 -16.22 -6.27 -13.05
CA HIS A 312 -16.71 -6.71 -11.75
C HIS A 312 -18.24 -6.63 -11.63
N LEU A 313 -18.87 -5.56 -12.14
CA LEU A 313 -20.32 -5.42 -12.14
C LEU A 313 -21.01 -6.48 -13.03
N ARG A 314 -20.46 -6.77 -14.21
CA ARG A 314 -21.01 -7.81 -15.12
C ARG A 314 -20.90 -9.22 -14.55
N ALA A 315 -19.91 -9.50 -13.74
CA ALA A 315 -19.77 -10.79 -13.07
C ALA A 315 -20.91 -11.09 -12.07
N HIS A 316 -21.65 -10.07 -11.64
CA HIS A 316 -22.77 -10.19 -10.71
C HIS A 316 -24.17 -10.10 -11.41
N GLU A 317 -24.21 -9.80 -12.71
CA GLU A 317 -25.47 -9.72 -13.47
C GLU A 317 -25.84 -11.02 -14.19
N THR A 318 -25.00 -12.05 -14.15
CA THR A 318 -25.23 -13.41 -14.68
C THR A 318 -25.26 -14.45 -13.57
#